data_ba641c3904c16ff5378a32cfbcdb156a
#
_entry.id   ba641c3904c16ff5378a32cfbcdb156a
#
_cell.length_a   1.000
_cell.length_b   1.000
_cell.length_c   1.000
_cell.angle_alpha   90.00
_cell.angle_beta   90.00
_cell.angle_gamma   90.00
#
_symmetry.space_group_name_H-M   'P 1'
#
loop_
_entity.id
_entity.type
_entity.pdbx_description
1 polymer ?
#
loop_
_entity_poly.entity_id
_entity_poly.type
_entity_poly.pdbx_seq_one_letter_code
_entity_poly.pdbx_strand_id
1 'polypeptide(L)'
;MTILVVDDEPEYRLVLKNVLMTEGFQVILAENGEDAYKKLTENKVDLVISDIYMPVLDGIRFHRMVRANSQYAQLPFLFVSAYDDQHTLEAVKDARYEGFLRKARPVAEMKEWIHYLMSPEDKRPKLPPGGARSRLNQQLRGGTR
;
A
#
# COMPACT_ATOMS: atom_id res chain seq x y z
N MET A 1 -4.82 -14.65 -5.46
CA MET A 1 -4.77 -13.18 -5.46
C MET A 1 -3.34 -12.71 -5.67
N THR A 2 -3.17 -11.63 -6.38
CA THR A 2 -1.86 -11.14 -6.79
C THR A 2 -1.58 -9.77 -6.19
N ILE A 3 -0.40 -9.62 -5.59
CA ILE A 3 0.04 -8.38 -4.96
C ILE A 3 1.24 -7.84 -5.74
N LEU A 4 1.18 -6.56 -6.10
CA LEU A 4 2.31 -5.86 -6.72
C LEU A 4 3.08 -5.14 -5.62
N VAL A 5 4.35 -5.49 -5.45
CA VAL A 5 5.22 -4.87 -4.44
C VAL A 5 6.20 -3.95 -5.15
N VAL A 6 6.19 -2.68 -4.76
CA VAL A 6 7.00 -1.64 -5.39
C VAL A 6 7.93 -1.03 -4.35
N ASP A 7 9.23 -1.21 -4.52
CA ASP A 7 10.22 -0.68 -3.58
C ASP A 7 11.58 -0.69 -4.27
N ASP A 8 12.35 0.36 -4.08
CA ASP A 8 13.67 0.45 -4.69
C ASP A 8 14.75 -0.31 -3.91
N GLU A 9 14.43 -0.79 -2.71
CA GLU A 9 15.36 -1.57 -1.90
C GLU A 9 15.21 -3.06 -2.21
N PRO A 10 16.20 -3.68 -2.86
CA PRO A 10 16.05 -5.09 -3.27
C PRO A 10 15.82 -6.03 -2.10
N GLU A 11 16.46 -5.76 -0.96
CA GLU A 11 16.31 -6.63 0.20
C GLU A 11 14.89 -6.60 0.76
N TYR A 12 14.30 -5.41 0.84
CA TYR A 12 12.95 -5.28 1.34
C TYR A 12 11.95 -5.95 0.39
N ARG A 13 12.15 -5.76 -0.92
CA ARG A 13 11.31 -6.45 -1.91
C ARG A 13 11.34 -7.95 -1.71
N LEU A 14 12.53 -8.50 -1.50
CA LEU A 14 12.68 -9.94 -1.35
C LEU A 14 12.02 -10.44 -0.06
N VAL A 15 12.18 -9.68 1.03
CA VAL A 15 11.54 -10.05 2.28
C VAL A 15 10.02 -10.08 2.12
N LEU A 16 9.45 -9.05 1.51
CA LEU A 16 8.01 -9.01 1.30
C LEU A 16 7.54 -10.13 0.38
N LYS A 17 8.30 -10.39 -0.69
CA LYS A 17 7.94 -11.49 -1.58
C LYS A 17 7.83 -12.80 -0.82
N ASN A 18 8.83 -13.10 0.00
CA ASN A 18 8.86 -14.37 0.73
C ASN A 18 7.70 -14.45 1.74
N VAL A 19 7.46 -13.36 2.47
CA VAL A 19 6.37 -13.31 3.44
C VAL A 19 5.02 -13.52 2.75
N LEU A 20 4.79 -12.81 1.66
CA LEU A 20 3.50 -12.85 0.97
C LEU A 20 3.27 -14.18 0.26
N MET A 21 4.30 -14.76 -0.32
CA MET A 21 4.19 -16.08 -0.95
C MET A 21 3.88 -17.15 0.09
N THR A 22 4.44 -17.04 1.28
CA THR A 22 4.13 -17.96 2.37
C THR A 22 2.65 -17.89 2.75
N GLU A 23 2.04 -16.69 2.59
CA GLU A 23 0.62 -16.53 2.87
C GLU A 23 -0.27 -16.93 1.69
N GLY A 24 0.31 -17.43 0.62
CA GLY A 24 -0.46 -17.94 -0.51
C GLY A 24 -0.70 -16.94 -1.64
N PHE A 25 -0.10 -15.75 -1.57
CA PHE A 25 -0.27 -14.76 -2.62
C PHE A 25 0.72 -14.97 -3.76
N GLN A 26 0.31 -14.61 -4.96
CA GLN A 26 1.24 -14.42 -6.06
C GLN A 26 1.79 -13.01 -5.93
N VAL A 27 3.08 -12.85 -6.23
CA VAL A 27 3.75 -11.58 -6.00
C VAL A 27 4.47 -11.14 -7.27
N ILE A 28 4.24 -9.89 -7.67
CA ILE A 28 4.95 -9.24 -8.76
C ILE A 28 5.78 -8.13 -8.12
N LEU A 29 7.04 -8.02 -8.52
CA LEU A 29 7.96 -7.03 -7.95
C LEU A 29 8.26 -5.93 -8.96
N ALA A 30 8.34 -4.70 -8.48
CA ALA A 30 8.76 -3.55 -9.28
C ALA A 30 9.72 -2.69 -8.46
N GLU A 31 10.65 -2.03 -9.13
CA GLU A 31 11.71 -1.28 -8.44
C GLU A 31 11.45 0.22 -8.37
N ASN A 32 10.46 0.71 -9.08
CA ASN A 32 10.06 2.12 -9.03
C ASN A 32 8.65 2.24 -9.60
N GLY A 33 8.10 3.46 -9.56
CA GLY A 33 6.73 3.67 -9.99
C GLY A 33 6.49 3.45 -11.48
N GLU A 34 7.48 3.75 -12.32
CA GLU A 34 7.36 3.55 -13.76
C GLU A 34 7.28 2.05 -14.09
N ASP A 35 8.21 1.28 -13.53
CA ASP A 35 8.21 -0.17 -13.69
C ASP A 35 6.92 -0.78 -13.14
N ALA A 36 6.46 -0.24 -12.02
CA ALA A 36 5.23 -0.72 -11.38
C ALA A 36 4.01 -0.49 -12.26
N TYR A 37 3.89 0.70 -12.86
CA TYR A 37 2.73 0.98 -13.69
C TYR A 37 2.70 0.07 -14.92
N LYS A 38 3.85 -0.17 -15.51
CA LYS A 38 3.95 -1.09 -16.64
C LYS A 38 3.46 -2.48 -16.23
N LYS A 39 3.93 -2.97 -15.10
CA LYS A 39 3.55 -4.32 -14.63
C LYS A 39 2.09 -4.37 -14.22
N LEU A 40 1.56 -3.28 -13.70
CA LEU A 40 0.15 -3.21 -13.34
C LEU A 40 -0.74 -3.38 -14.58
N THR A 41 -0.38 -2.71 -15.67
CA THR A 41 -1.19 -2.79 -16.89
C THR A 41 -1.06 -4.12 -17.61
N GLU A 42 0.01 -4.86 -17.36
CA GLU A 42 0.25 -6.14 -18.00
C GLU A 42 -0.25 -7.35 -17.21
N ASN A 43 -0.70 -7.13 -15.98
CA ASN A 43 -1.11 -8.23 -15.11
C ASN A 43 -2.38 -7.86 -14.36
N LYS A 44 -3.10 -8.87 -13.90
CA LYS A 44 -4.22 -8.62 -13.00
C LYS A 44 -3.66 -8.53 -11.59
N VAL A 45 -3.84 -7.38 -10.96
CA VAL A 45 -3.32 -7.10 -9.61
C VAL A 45 -4.50 -6.80 -8.70
N ASP A 46 -4.48 -7.39 -7.50
CA ASP A 46 -5.54 -7.22 -6.53
C ASP A 46 -5.21 -6.23 -5.42
N LEU A 47 -3.93 -5.96 -5.20
CA LEU A 47 -3.46 -5.03 -4.18
C LEU A 47 -2.08 -4.53 -4.57
N VAL A 48 -1.82 -3.24 -4.34
CA VAL A 48 -0.49 -2.67 -4.50
C VAL A 48 0.07 -2.34 -3.14
N ILE A 49 1.32 -2.73 -2.88
CA ILE A 49 2.09 -2.28 -1.72
C ILE A 49 3.26 -1.49 -2.27
N SER A 50 3.35 -0.20 -1.98
CA SER A 50 4.34 0.67 -2.58
C SER A 50 5.05 1.54 -1.57
N ASP A 51 6.37 1.61 -1.68
CA ASP A 51 7.16 2.63 -1.00
C ASP A 51 6.75 4.01 -1.52
N ILE A 52 7.01 5.03 -0.74
CA ILE A 52 6.71 6.41 -1.13
C ILE A 52 7.93 7.05 -1.78
N TYR A 53 9.10 6.93 -1.15
CA TYR A 53 10.32 7.57 -1.65
C TYR A 53 11.11 6.60 -2.53
N MET A 54 11.07 6.82 -3.84
CA MET A 54 11.79 6.01 -4.81
C MET A 54 12.28 6.90 -5.94
N PRO A 55 13.41 6.54 -6.57
CA PRO A 55 13.87 7.30 -7.74
C PRO A 55 12.97 7.05 -8.95
N VAL A 56 13.16 7.81 -10.00
CA VAL A 56 12.47 7.75 -11.27
C VAL A 56 11.02 8.23 -11.14
N LEU A 57 10.18 7.49 -10.44
CA LEU A 57 8.80 7.89 -10.17
C LEU A 57 8.45 7.40 -8.77
N ASP A 58 8.20 8.34 -7.86
CA ASP A 58 7.92 8.00 -6.46
C ASP A 58 6.52 7.42 -6.28
N GLY A 59 6.26 6.92 -5.06
CA GLY A 59 5.00 6.22 -4.77
C GLY A 59 3.77 7.12 -4.82
N ILE A 60 3.92 8.40 -4.48
CA ILE A 60 2.81 9.35 -4.54
C ILE A 60 2.39 9.59 -5.99
N ARG A 61 3.36 9.82 -6.86
CA ARG A 61 3.08 10.04 -8.28
C ARG A 61 2.57 8.78 -8.95
N PHE A 62 3.14 7.64 -8.58
CA PHE A 62 2.66 6.36 -9.08
C PHE A 62 1.19 6.17 -8.69
N HIS A 63 0.85 6.41 -7.42
CA HIS A 63 -0.54 6.31 -6.96
C HIS A 63 -1.46 7.23 -7.74
N ARG A 64 -1.00 8.46 -8.02
CA ARG A 64 -1.79 9.41 -8.78
C ARG A 64 -2.07 8.89 -10.19
N MET A 65 -1.07 8.29 -10.83
CA MET A 65 -1.27 7.68 -12.14
C MET A 65 -2.26 6.52 -12.10
N VAL A 66 -2.15 5.70 -11.06
CA VAL A 66 -3.08 4.57 -10.88
C VAL A 66 -4.51 5.10 -10.78
N ARG A 67 -4.74 6.10 -9.94
CA ARG A 67 -6.09 6.62 -9.72
C ARG A 67 -6.64 7.39 -10.91
N ALA A 68 -5.78 7.91 -11.77
CA ALA A 68 -6.22 8.60 -12.99
C ALA A 68 -6.83 7.64 -14.01
N ASN A 69 -6.53 6.35 -13.89
CA ASN A 69 -7.11 5.35 -14.77
C ASN A 69 -8.35 4.77 -14.09
N SER A 70 -9.52 4.96 -14.69
CA SER A 70 -10.78 4.54 -14.09
C SER A 70 -10.82 3.05 -13.76
N GLN A 71 -10.05 2.26 -14.50
CA GLN A 71 -9.97 0.82 -14.24
C GLN A 71 -9.40 0.53 -12.85
N TYR A 72 -8.56 1.41 -12.32
CA TYR A 72 -7.90 1.22 -11.04
C TYR A 72 -8.37 2.21 -9.98
N ALA A 73 -9.54 2.80 -10.17
CA ALA A 73 -10.02 3.83 -9.24
C ALA A 73 -10.20 3.33 -7.81
N GLN A 74 -10.45 2.05 -7.64
CA GLN A 74 -10.71 1.45 -6.33
C GLN A 74 -9.72 0.33 -5.99
N LEU A 75 -8.63 0.24 -6.71
CA LEU A 75 -7.63 -0.79 -6.45
C LEU A 75 -7.02 -0.56 -5.06
N PRO A 76 -7.08 -1.54 -4.16
CA PRO A 76 -6.47 -1.39 -2.84
C PRO A 76 -4.99 -1.03 -2.94
N PHE A 77 -4.55 -0.08 -2.11
CA PHE A 77 -3.21 0.47 -2.19
C PHE A 77 -2.68 0.71 -0.78
N LEU A 78 -1.60 0.03 -0.43
CA LEU A 78 -0.96 0.20 0.86
C LEU A 78 0.38 0.88 0.67
N PHE A 79 0.50 2.11 1.19
CA PHE A 79 1.77 2.80 1.19
C PHE A 79 2.64 2.29 2.34
N VAL A 80 3.91 2.08 2.08
CA VAL A 80 4.88 1.75 3.12
C VAL A 80 6.02 2.75 3.04
N SER A 81 6.56 3.15 4.18
CA SER A 81 7.65 4.12 4.18
C SER A 81 8.45 4.01 5.46
N ALA A 82 9.74 4.37 5.38
CA ALA A 82 10.57 4.51 6.57
C ALA A 82 10.22 5.78 7.34
N TYR A 83 9.45 6.69 6.74
CA TYR A 83 9.15 8.00 7.32
C TYR A 83 7.65 8.22 7.47
N ASP A 84 7.25 9.10 8.39
CA ASP A 84 5.87 9.53 8.53
C ASP A 84 5.80 11.07 8.59
N ASP A 85 6.53 11.72 7.71
CA ASP A 85 6.56 13.17 7.62
C ASP A 85 5.30 13.73 6.93
N GLN A 86 5.27 15.03 6.69
CA GLN A 86 4.11 15.68 6.09
C GLN A 86 3.77 15.11 4.71
N HIS A 87 4.80 14.76 3.95
CA HIS A 87 4.61 14.19 2.62
C HIS A 87 3.87 12.85 2.69
N THR A 88 4.22 11.99 3.65
CA THR A 88 3.55 10.69 3.81
C THR A 88 2.15 10.87 4.36
N LEU A 89 1.91 11.88 5.19
CA LEU A 89 0.56 12.14 5.69
C LEU A 89 -0.39 12.49 4.56
N GLU A 90 0.12 13.05 3.48
CA GLU A 90 -0.71 13.43 2.34
C GLU A 90 -0.91 12.31 1.32
N ALA A 91 -0.29 11.16 1.53
CA ALA A 91 -0.36 10.07 0.55
C ALA A 91 -1.73 9.44 0.47
N VAL A 92 -2.34 9.16 1.62
CA VAL A 92 -3.64 8.51 1.65
C VAL A 92 -4.72 9.56 1.41
N LYS A 93 -5.50 9.37 0.34
CA LYS A 93 -6.58 10.27 -0.03
C LYS A 93 -7.95 9.69 0.26
N ASP A 94 -8.08 8.38 0.20
CA ASP A 94 -9.36 7.72 0.42
C ASP A 94 -9.11 6.47 1.26
N ALA A 95 -9.44 6.56 2.54
CA ALA A 95 -9.16 5.48 3.49
C ALA A 95 -9.96 4.20 3.21
N ARG A 96 -10.94 4.24 2.31
CA ARG A 96 -11.66 3.03 1.92
C ARG A 96 -10.77 2.09 1.12
N TYR A 97 -9.84 2.64 0.34
CA TYR A 97 -9.00 1.87 -0.57
C TYR A 97 -7.52 2.00 -0.30
N GLU A 98 -7.12 2.84 0.65
CA GLU A 98 -5.71 3.14 0.87
C GLU A 98 -5.37 3.08 2.34
N GLY A 99 -4.15 2.62 2.63
CA GLY A 99 -3.62 2.62 3.98
C GLY A 99 -2.17 3.03 3.98
N PHE A 100 -1.61 3.19 5.16
CA PHE A 100 -0.22 3.54 5.36
C PHE A 100 0.38 2.71 6.48
N LEU A 101 1.61 2.24 6.27
CA LEU A 101 2.33 1.44 7.26
C LEU A 101 3.79 1.85 7.25
N ARG A 102 4.37 2.09 8.43
CA ARG A 102 5.80 2.32 8.53
C ARG A 102 6.54 0.99 8.38
N LYS A 103 7.66 1.03 7.66
CA LYS A 103 8.45 -0.18 7.41
C LYS A 103 8.95 -0.84 8.70
N ALA A 104 9.12 -0.05 9.76
CA ALA A 104 9.59 -0.58 11.05
C ALA A 104 8.54 -1.37 11.81
N ARG A 105 7.29 -1.35 11.36
CA ARG A 105 6.22 -2.07 12.05
C ARG A 105 6.33 -3.58 11.80
N PRO A 106 5.82 -4.39 12.72
CA PRO A 106 5.90 -5.85 12.57
C PRO A 106 5.17 -6.34 11.32
N VAL A 107 5.68 -7.42 10.75
CA VAL A 107 5.07 -8.07 9.59
C VAL A 107 3.61 -8.43 9.84
N ALA A 108 3.28 -8.79 11.09
CA ALA A 108 1.90 -9.11 11.44
C ALA A 108 0.94 -7.95 11.14
N GLU A 109 1.39 -6.71 11.34
CA GLU A 109 0.55 -5.55 11.06
C GLU A 109 0.34 -5.37 9.56
N MET A 110 1.35 -5.67 8.75
CA MET A 110 1.19 -5.65 7.30
C MET A 110 0.14 -6.66 6.85
N LYS A 111 0.16 -7.86 7.41
CA LYS A 111 -0.84 -8.88 7.09
C LYS A 111 -2.24 -8.42 7.46
N GLU A 112 -2.37 -7.72 8.59
CA GLU A 112 -3.66 -7.15 8.99
C GLU A 112 -4.15 -6.10 7.98
N TRP A 113 -3.24 -5.25 7.50
CA TRP A 113 -3.58 -4.25 6.49
C TRP A 113 -4.04 -4.89 5.19
N ILE A 114 -3.33 -5.93 4.74
CA ILE A 114 -3.69 -6.64 3.52
C ILE A 114 -5.10 -7.20 3.65
N HIS A 115 -5.35 -7.88 4.75
CA HIS A 115 -6.67 -8.46 5.00
C HIS A 115 -7.75 -7.37 5.07
N TYR A 116 -7.46 -6.27 5.75
CA TYR A 116 -8.38 -5.16 5.89
C TYR A 116 -8.75 -4.56 4.52
N LEU A 117 -7.73 -4.23 3.72
CA LEU A 117 -7.97 -3.56 2.44
C LEU A 117 -8.61 -4.47 1.40
N MET A 118 -8.38 -5.77 1.49
CA MET A 118 -8.95 -6.73 0.54
C MET A 118 -10.31 -7.26 0.97
N SER A 119 -10.78 -6.89 2.15
CA SER A 119 -12.12 -7.28 2.61
C SER A 119 -13.15 -6.24 2.18
N PRO A 120 -14.39 -6.66 1.92
CA PRO A 120 -15.46 -5.70 1.65
C PRO A 120 -15.60 -4.71 2.80
N GLU A 121 -15.93 -3.48 2.46
CA GLU A 121 -15.96 -2.40 3.43
C GLU A 121 -16.92 -2.69 4.59
N ASP A 122 -18.06 -3.29 4.32
CA ASP A 122 -19.06 -3.60 5.34
C ASP A 122 -18.64 -4.74 6.28
N LYS A 123 -17.57 -5.45 5.95
CA LYS A 123 -17.06 -6.56 6.78
C LYS A 123 -15.79 -6.22 7.52
N ARG A 124 -15.35 -4.98 7.42
CA ARG A 124 -14.12 -4.55 8.09
C ARG A 124 -14.38 -4.20 9.55
N PRO A 125 -13.35 -4.34 10.42
CA PRO A 125 -13.46 -3.80 11.77
C PRO A 125 -13.63 -2.28 11.72
N LYS A 126 -14.14 -1.71 12.81
CA LYS A 126 -14.40 -0.27 12.88
C LYS A 126 -13.13 0.56 12.72
N LEU A 127 -12.02 0.07 13.24
CA LEU A 127 -10.76 0.79 13.16
C LEU A 127 -9.82 0.05 12.22
N PRO A 128 -8.99 0.77 11.48
CA PRO A 128 -7.99 0.13 10.64
C PRO A 128 -6.91 -0.52 11.50
N PRO A 129 -6.03 -1.33 10.90
CA PRO A 129 -4.91 -1.91 11.62
C PRO A 129 -4.11 -0.83 12.34
N GLY A 130 -3.62 -1.15 13.53
CA GLY A 130 -2.97 -0.16 14.39
C GLY A 130 -3.96 0.62 15.25
N GLY A 131 -5.22 0.64 14.86
CA GLY A 131 -6.29 1.23 15.64
C GLY A 131 -5.98 2.64 16.14
N ALA A 132 -6.35 2.89 17.39
CA ALA A 132 -6.18 4.21 17.98
C ALA A 132 -4.72 4.61 18.18
N ARG A 133 -3.79 3.68 18.05
CA ARG A 133 -2.37 3.97 18.22
C ARG A 133 -1.75 4.60 16.99
N SER A 134 -2.46 4.56 15.85
CA SER A 134 -1.93 5.13 14.63
C SER A 134 -2.43 6.55 14.47
N ARG A 135 -1.58 7.52 14.78
CA ARG A 135 -1.96 8.93 14.63
C ARG A 135 -2.29 9.26 13.19
N LEU A 136 -1.56 8.71 12.24
CA LEU A 136 -1.82 8.94 10.83
C LEU A 136 -3.21 8.45 10.46
N ASN A 137 -3.53 7.22 10.84
CA ASN A 137 -4.84 6.67 10.54
C ASN A 137 -5.96 7.43 11.23
N GLN A 138 -5.73 7.88 12.46
CA GLN A 138 -6.71 8.68 13.17
C GLN A 138 -7.00 9.99 12.44
N GLN A 139 -5.97 10.68 11.99
CA GLN A 139 -6.15 11.93 11.26
C GLN A 139 -6.93 11.73 9.98
N LEU A 140 -6.60 10.68 9.24
CA LEU A 140 -7.28 10.41 7.97
C LEU A 140 -8.73 10.03 8.18
N ARG A 141 -9.02 9.24 9.21
CA ARG A 141 -10.39 8.83 9.48
C ARG A 141 -11.20 9.97 10.11
N GLY A 142 -10.56 10.71 11.01
CA GLY A 142 -11.25 11.74 11.74
C GLY A 142 -11.62 12.94 10.91
N GLY A 143 -10.87 13.19 9.89
CA GLY A 143 -11.15 14.35 9.04
C GLY A 143 -10.80 15.64 9.69
N THR A 144 -10.68 15.72 10.94
CA THR A 144 -10.35 16.89 11.55
C THR A 144 -9.74 16.69 12.78
N ARG A 145 -9.40 17.19 13.08
CA ARG A 145 -9.07 17.14 14.16
C ARG A 145 -8.32 17.57 14.57
#